data_ddf884a160ae892e8b5b6da9cd590427
#
_entry.id   ddf884a160ae892e8b5b6da9cd590427
#
_cell.length_a   1.000
_cell.length_b   1.000
_cell.length_c   1.000
_cell.angle_alpha   90.00
_cell.angle_beta   90.00
_cell.angle_gamma   90.00
#
_symmetry.space_group_name_H-M   'P 1'
#
loop_
_entity.id
_entity.type
_entity.pdbx_description
1 polymer ?
#
loop_
_entity_poly.entity_id
_entity_poly.type
_entity_poly.pdbx_seq_one_letter_code
_entity_poly.pdbx_strand_id
1 'polypeptide(L)'
;MNGRAGDQGSVSVELALLTPALLLLLSFAVVAGRTQVAEGAVAEAARAAAREASLARDDVTAAALAGAQADRTLAAQDLRCQSTSVDIDTTGFQAPPGQPGDVTVSITCVVGMADLLAPGLPGSVTVEASFTSPIDAYRER
;
A
#
# COMPACT_ATOMS: atom_id res chain seq x y z
N MET A 1 -13.98 64.82 -6.92
CA MET A 1 -12.96 63.79 -6.74
C MET A 1 -13.48 62.81 -5.70
N ASN A 2 -14.19 61.76 -6.12
CA ASN A 2 -14.77 60.75 -5.23
C ASN A 2 -13.81 59.57 -5.14
N GLY A 3 -13.15 59.42 -4.00
CA GLY A 3 -12.25 58.31 -3.71
C GLY A 3 -13.02 57.01 -3.57
N ARG A 4 -12.67 56.00 -4.36
CA ARG A 4 -13.07 54.60 -4.22
C ARG A 4 -12.35 53.99 -3.00
N ALA A 5 -12.91 54.17 -1.82
CA ALA A 5 -12.40 53.58 -0.57
C ALA A 5 -13.17 52.34 -0.12
N GLY A 6 -14.07 51.77 -0.98
CA GLY A 6 -15.00 50.75 -0.58
C GLY A 6 -14.59 49.28 -0.88
N ASP A 7 -13.60 49.02 -1.77
CA ASP A 7 -13.35 47.67 -2.26
C ASP A 7 -12.19 46.93 -1.59
N GLN A 8 -11.32 47.59 -0.87
CA GLN A 8 -10.13 46.94 -0.27
C GLN A 8 -10.43 46.10 0.96
N GLY A 9 -11.54 46.36 1.66
CA GLY A 9 -11.95 45.57 2.83
C GLY A 9 -12.66 44.26 2.48
N SER A 10 -13.35 44.19 1.33
CA SER A 10 -14.08 43.02 0.87
C SER A 10 -13.15 41.88 0.47
N VAL A 11 -12.10 42.16 -0.27
CA VAL A 11 -11.12 41.17 -0.75
C VAL A 11 -10.35 40.54 0.42
N SER A 12 -10.00 41.31 1.45
CA SER A 12 -9.29 40.79 2.62
C SER A 12 -10.16 39.83 3.46
N VAL A 13 -11.44 40.11 3.60
CA VAL A 13 -12.39 39.22 4.32
C VAL A 13 -12.67 37.99 3.51
N GLU A 14 -12.82 38.09 2.20
CA GLU A 14 -13.04 36.94 1.31
C GLU A 14 -11.81 36.04 1.32
N LEU A 15 -10.59 36.55 1.27
CA LEU A 15 -9.35 35.81 1.35
C LEU A 15 -9.20 35.09 2.72
N ALA A 16 -9.57 35.79 3.81
CA ALA A 16 -9.51 35.22 5.16
C ALA A 16 -10.45 34.03 5.35
N LEU A 17 -11.61 34.01 4.65
CA LEU A 17 -12.55 32.87 4.68
C LEU A 17 -12.12 31.75 3.75
N LEU A 18 -11.54 32.04 2.59
CA LEU A 18 -11.12 31.05 1.61
C LEU A 18 -9.82 30.33 2.02
N THR A 19 -8.91 31.02 2.71
CA THR A 19 -7.62 30.45 3.11
C THR A 19 -7.74 29.17 3.94
N PRO A 20 -8.53 29.09 5.03
CA PRO A 20 -8.66 27.85 5.79
C PRO A 20 -9.32 26.74 5.00
N ALA A 21 -10.28 27.05 4.14
CA ALA A 21 -10.92 26.06 3.28
C ALA A 21 -9.93 25.46 2.27
N LEU A 22 -9.07 26.30 1.67
CA LEU A 22 -8.03 25.84 0.74
C LEU A 22 -6.98 24.99 1.44
N LEU A 23 -6.55 25.38 2.65
CA LEU A 23 -5.59 24.59 3.43
C LEU A 23 -6.15 23.23 3.83
N LEU A 24 -7.43 23.15 4.18
CA LEU A 24 -8.10 21.86 4.46
C LEU A 24 -8.17 20.98 3.23
N LEU A 25 -8.52 21.55 2.08
CA LEU A 25 -8.55 20.81 0.81
C LEU A 25 -7.16 20.29 0.43
N LEU A 26 -6.13 21.11 0.57
CA LEU A 26 -4.75 20.72 0.29
C LEU A 26 -4.28 19.61 1.25
N SER A 27 -4.59 19.75 2.53
CA SER A 27 -4.27 18.72 3.53
C SER A 27 -4.94 17.39 3.20
N PHE A 28 -6.21 17.40 2.81
CA PHE A 28 -6.95 16.22 2.39
C PHE A 28 -6.32 15.57 1.15
N ALA A 29 -5.93 16.36 0.15
CA ALA A 29 -5.26 15.86 -1.05
C ALA A 29 -3.91 15.17 -0.73
N VAL A 30 -3.12 15.74 0.19
CA VAL A 30 -1.86 15.13 0.64
C VAL A 30 -2.09 13.81 1.35
N VAL A 31 -3.11 13.73 2.22
CA VAL A 31 -3.48 12.50 2.91
C VAL A 31 -3.85 11.40 1.92
N ALA A 32 -4.78 11.71 1.00
CA ALA A 32 -5.22 10.77 -0.02
C ALA A 32 -4.04 10.26 -0.87
N GLY A 33 -3.12 11.16 -1.26
CA GLY A 33 -1.92 10.80 -2.01
C GLY A 33 -1.00 9.83 -1.26
N ARG A 34 -0.76 10.07 0.03
CA ARG A 34 0.08 9.19 0.87
C ARG A 34 -0.55 7.82 1.08
N THR A 35 -1.87 7.74 1.24
CA THR A 35 -2.57 6.45 1.35
C THR A 35 -2.41 5.63 0.07
N GLN A 36 -2.53 6.25 -1.11
CA GLN A 36 -2.33 5.59 -2.39
C GLN A 36 -0.89 5.07 -2.57
N VAL A 37 0.11 5.80 -2.08
CA VAL A 37 1.51 5.34 -2.08
C VAL A 37 1.68 4.11 -1.20
N ALA A 38 1.07 4.08 -0.01
CA ALA A 38 1.11 2.92 0.88
C ALA A 38 0.41 1.70 0.27
N GLU A 39 -0.76 1.88 -0.34
CA GLU A 39 -1.47 0.82 -1.07
C GLU A 39 -0.61 0.27 -2.24
N GLY A 40 0.02 1.15 -3.00
CA GLY A 40 0.94 0.77 -4.08
C GLY A 40 2.13 -0.05 -3.58
N ALA A 41 2.72 0.32 -2.44
CA ALA A 41 3.84 -0.39 -1.83
C ALA A 41 3.45 -1.81 -1.38
N VAL A 42 2.29 -1.96 -0.73
CA VAL A 42 1.78 -3.27 -0.29
C VAL A 42 1.40 -4.15 -1.49
N ALA A 43 0.79 -3.57 -2.53
CA ALA A 43 0.45 -4.28 -3.76
C ALA A 43 1.71 -4.76 -4.51
N GLU A 44 2.76 -3.96 -4.54
CA GLU A 44 4.05 -4.37 -5.15
C GLU A 44 4.71 -5.48 -4.33
N ALA A 45 4.67 -5.41 -3.00
CA ALA A 45 5.18 -6.46 -2.13
C ALA A 45 4.45 -7.78 -2.35
N ALA A 46 3.11 -7.77 -2.43
CA ALA A 46 2.31 -8.96 -2.69
C ALA A 46 2.63 -9.57 -4.07
N ARG A 47 2.77 -8.73 -5.10
CA ARG A 47 3.14 -9.15 -6.46
C ARG A 47 4.52 -9.78 -6.50
N ALA A 48 5.52 -9.13 -5.90
CA ALA A 48 6.89 -9.63 -5.86
C ALA A 48 6.99 -10.95 -5.09
N ALA A 49 6.30 -11.05 -3.95
CA ALA A 49 6.26 -12.25 -3.12
C ALA A 49 5.59 -13.43 -3.84
N ALA A 50 4.43 -13.23 -4.48
CA ALA A 50 3.74 -14.28 -5.22
C ALA A 50 4.56 -14.77 -6.42
N ARG A 51 5.24 -13.86 -7.11
CA ARG A 51 6.13 -14.23 -8.21
C ARG A 51 7.33 -15.05 -7.72
N GLU A 52 7.95 -14.66 -6.62
CA GLU A 52 9.07 -15.43 -6.03
C GLU A 52 8.60 -16.81 -5.58
N ALA A 53 7.45 -16.89 -4.91
CA ALA A 53 6.83 -18.16 -4.50
C ALA A 53 6.56 -19.09 -5.69
N SER A 54 6.08 -18.56 -6.82
CA SER A 54 5.74 -19.36 -7.99
C SER A 54 6.95 -20.06 -8.65
N LEU A 55 8.16 -19.60 -8.38
CA LEU A 55 9.42 -20.15 -8.87
C LEU A 55 9.96 -21.29 -7.97
N ALA A 56 9.40 -21.47 -6.79
CA ALA A 56 9.81 -22.51 -5.86
C ALA A 56 9.41 -23.92 -6.35
N ARG A 57 10.10 -24.94 -5.86
CA ARG A 57 9.84 -26.34 -6.22
C ARG A 57 8.80 -27.01 -5.34
N ASP A 58 8.63 -26.54 -4.13
CA ASP A 58 7.73 -27.07 -3.11
C ASP A 58 7.06 -25.95 -2.32
N ASP A 59 5.99 -26.28 -1.61
CA ASP A 59 5.15 -25.37 -0.86
C ASP A 59 5.86 -24.72 0.34
N VAL A 60 6.74 -25.45 1.03
CA VAL A 60 7.50 -24.95 2.18
C VAL A 60 8.50 -23.91 1.75
N THR A 61 9.24 -24.19 0.68
CA THR A 61 10.19 -23.24 0.08
C THR A 61 9.46 -22.00 -0.47
N ALA A 62 8.31 -22.21 -1.13
CA ALA A 62 7.49 -21.13 -1.65
C ALA A 62 7.06 -20.15 -0.54
N ALA A 63 6.55 -20.68 0.57
CA ALA A 63 6.13 -19.89 1.71
C ALA A 63 7.29 -19.09 2.33
N ALA A 64 8.47 -19.71 2.50
CA ALA A 64 9.65 -19.05 3.04
C ALA A 64 10.17 -17.94 2.13
N LEU A 65 10.24 -18.18 0.81
CA LEU A 65 10.71 -17.19 -0.17
C LEU A 65 9.72 -16.02 -0.29
N ALA A 66 8.43 -16.30 -0.31
CA ALA A 66 7.39 -15.26 -0.36
C ALA A 66 7.47 -14.33 0.85
N GLY A 67 7.55 -14.87 2.06
CA GLY A 67 7.68 -14.07 3.28
C GLY A 67 8.91 -13.18 3.26
N ALA A 68 10.07 -13.75 2.94
CA ALA A 68 11.33 -13.00 2.85
C ALA A 68 11.30 -11.93 1.74
N GLN A 69 10.61 -12.18 0.64
CA GLN A 69 10.48 -11.21 -0.45
C GLN A 69 9.51 -10.08 -0.08
N ALA A 70 8.40 -10.39 0.59
CA ALA A 70 7.46 -9.40 1.09
C ALA A 70 8.16 -8.41 2.03
N ASP A 71 8.90 -8.90 3.02
CA ASP A 71 9.64 -8.08 3.98
C ASP A 71 10.67 -7.18 3.28
N ARG A 72 11.43 -7.72 2.34
CA ARG A 72 12.42 -6.96 1.57
C ARG A 72 11.79 -5.85 0.74
N THR A 73 10.65 -6.14 0.11
CA THR A 73 9.98 -5.15 -0.74
C THR A 73 9.36 -4.04 0.08
N LEU A 74 8.70 -4.36 1.20
CA LEU A 74 8.15 -3.36 2.12
C LEU A 74 9.26 -2.45 2.69
N ALA A 75 10.38 -3.03 3.10
CA ALA A 75 11.53 -2.28 3.59
C ALA A 75 12.14 -1.36 2.50
N ALA A 76 12.21 -1.82 1.25
CA ALA A 76 12.71 -1.02 0.14
C ALA A 76 11.80 0.17 -0.22
N GLN A 77 10.51 0.08 0.08
CA GLN A 77 9.53 1.15 -0.11
C GLN A 77 9.47 2.15 1.07
N ASP A 78 10.31 1.96 2.09
CA ASP A 78 10.34 2.76 3.34
C ASP A 78 8.95 2.83 4.02
N LEU A 79 8.12 1.81 3.81
CA LEU A 79 6.80 1.70 4.43
C LEU A 79 6.92 1.08 5.83
N ARG A 80 6.59 1.86 6.85
CA ARG A 80 6.64 1.43 8.26
C ARG A 80 5.28 0.89 8.68
N CYS A 81 5.15 -0.44 8.67
CA CYS A 81 4.00 -1.11 9.24
C CYS A 81 4.16 -1.25 10.77
N GLN A 82 3.14 -0.89 11.54
CA GLN A 82 3.07 -1.19 12.98
C GLN A 82 2.91 -2.70 13.20
N SER A 83 2.18 -3.36 12.29
CA SER A 83 2.08 -4.81 12.19
C SER A 83 1.95 -5.20 10.72
N THR A 84 2.58 -6.32 10.37
CA THR A 84 2.49 -6.93 9.04
C THR A 84 2.00 -8.36 9.19
N SER A 85 1.02 -8.76 8.39
CA SER A 85 0.60 -10.15 8.22
C SER A 85 0.78 -10.53 6.76
N VAL A 86 1.45 -11.66 6.53
CA VAL A 86 1.63 -12.25 5.20
C VAL A 86 0.97 -13.61 5.21
N ASP A 87 -0.10 -13.76 4.46
CA ASP A 87 -0.81 -15.01 4.25
C ASP A 87 -0.47 -15.57 2.86
N ILE A 88 -0.09 -16.84 2.79
CA ILE A 88 0.41 -17.45 1.56
C ILE A 88 -0.35 -18.75 1.32
N ASP A 89 -1.21 -18.75 0.32
CA ASP A 89 -1.91 -19.94 -0.16
C ASP A 89 -1.04 -20.69 -1.17
N THR A 90 -0.50 -21.82 -0.73
CA THR A 90 0.36 -22.70 -1.52
C THR A 90 -0.38 -23.97 -2.01
N THR A 91 -1.71 -24.03 -1.91
CA THR A 91 -2.50 -25.21 -2.28
C THR A 91 -2.31 -25.62 -3.74
N GLY A 92 -2.00 -24.68 -4.63
CA GLY A 92 -1.68 -24.94 -6.03
C GLY A 92 -0.46 -25.82 -6.25
N PHE A 93 0.44 -25.96 -5.25
CA PHE A 93 1.58 -26.86 -5.32
C PHE A 93 1.17 -28.35 -5.24
N GLN A 94 -0.04 -28.64 -4.79
CA GLN A 94 -0.58 -30.01 -4.72
C GLN A 94 -1.16 -30.48 -6.06
N ALA A 95 -1.29 -29.59 -7.06
CA ALA A 95 -1.79 -29.92 -8.38
C ALA A 95 -0.88 -30.98 -9.05
N PRO A 96 -1.45 -32.04 -9.70
CA PRO A 96 -0.67 -33.04 -10.40
C PRO A 96 0.19 -32.41 -11.52
N PRO A 97 1.34 -33.06 -11.89
CA PRO A 97 2.15 -32.59 -13.02
C PRO A 97 1.32 -32.45 -14.31
N GLY A 98 1.51 -31.35 -15.02
CA GLY A 98 0.76 -31.02 -16.25
C GLY A 98 -0.58 -30.32 -15.99
N GLN A 99 -0.98 -30.13 -14.73
CA GLN A 99 -2.14 -29.30 -14.39
C GLN A 99 -1.73 -27.93 -13.88
N PRO A 100 -2.50 -26.87 -14.22
CA PRO A 100 -2.24 -25.53 -13.72
C PRO A 100 -2.45 -25.46 -12.21
N GLY A 101 -1.58 -24.76 -11.51
CA GLY A 101 -1.70 -24.42 -10.11
C GLY A 101 -1.31 -22.97 -9.92
N ASP A 102 -1.83 -22.35 -8.87
CA ASP A 102 -1.57 -20.96 -8.54
C ASP A 102 -1.07 -20.84 -7.10
N VAL A 103 -0.28 -19.81 -6.84
CA VAL A 103 0.08 -19.37 -5.49
C VAL A 103 -0.48 -17.98 -5.28
N THR A 104 -1.17 -17.76 -4.16
CA THR A 104 -1.72 -16.47 -3.80
C THR A 104 -1.03 -15.95 -2.55
N VAL A 105 -0.58 -14.70 -2.59
CA VAL A 105 0.00 -14.01 -1.43
C VAL A 105 -0.85 -12.81 -1.11
N SER A 106 -1.33 -12.75 0.14
CA SER A 106 -2.09 -11.62 0.70
C SER A 106 -1.26 -10.96 1.80
N ILE A 107 -1.08 -9.66 1.70
CA ILE A 107 -0.32 -8.86 2.67
C ILE A 107 -1.25 -7.82 3.27
N THR A 108 -1.29 -7.79 4.60
CA THR A 108 -1.98 -6.76 5.38
C THR A 108 -0.94 -5.98 6.18
N CYS A 109 -0.92 -4.66 6.00
CA CYS A 109 -0.02 -3.73 6.71
C CYS A 109 -0.87 -2.70 7.45
N VAL A 110 -0.66 -2.57 8.76
CA VAL A 110 -1.25 -1.52 9.58
C VAL A 110 -0.26 -0.37 9.67
N VAL A 111 -0.59 0.76 9.05
CA VAL A 111 0.26 1.96 9.02
C VAL A 111 -0.26 2.98 10.02
N GLY A 112 0.62 3.53 10.83
CA GLY A 112 0.28 4.58 11.79
C GLY A 112 -0.11 5.89 11.08
N MET A 113 -1.13 6.58 11.57
CA MET A 113 -1.50 7.90 11.04
C MET A 113 -0.39 8.93 11.25
N ALA A 114 0.45 8.73 12.26
CA ALA A 114 1.63 9.56 12.49
C ALA A 114 2.65 9.49 11.33
N ASP A 115 2.76 8.33 10.66
CA ASP A 115 3.64 8.12 9.51
C ASP A 115 3.02 8.62 8.20
N LEU A 116 1.68 8.54 8.08
CA LEU A 116 0.95 8.98 6.89
C LEU A 116 0.70 10.50 6.85
N LEU A 117 0.45 11.14 7.97
CA LEU A 117 -0.06 12.49 8.04
C LEU A 117 0.88 13.46 8.73
N ALA A 118 1.04 13.33 10.03
CA ALA A 118 1.89 14.17 10.84
C ALA A 118 2.24 13.49 12.16
N PRO A 119 3.46 13.68 12.68
CA PRO A 119 3.85 13.14 13.97
C PRO A 119 2.89 13.56 15.09
N GLY A 120 2.47 12.58 15.89
CA GLY A 120 1.58 12.82 17.03
C GLY A 120 0.09 12.63 16.78
N LEU A 121 -0.35 12.31 15.55
CA LEU A 121 -1.74 11.95 15.27
C LEU A 121 -2.02 10.52 15.74
N PRO A 122 -3.02 10.29 16.59
CA PRO A 122 -3.43 8.95 17.00
C PRO A 122 -4.22 8.26 15.89
N GLY A 123 -4.11 6.93 15.81
CA GLY A 123 -4.86 6.10 14.87
C GLY A 123 -3.96 5.37 13.87
N SER A 124 -4.58 4.49 13.10
CA SER A 124 -3.92 3.70 12.06
C SER A 124 -4.85 3.44 10.90
N VAL A 125 -4.27 3.17 9.74
CA VAL A 125 -4.96 2.74 8.53
C VAL A 125 -4.47 1.34 8.18
N THR A 126 -5.39 0.44 7.89
CA THR A 126 -5.06 -0.90 7.40
C THR A 126 -5.05 -0.87 5.88
N VAL A 127 -3.94 -1.29 5.32
CA VAL A 127 -3.75 -1.44 3.87
C VAL A 127 -3.59 -2.93 3.57
N GLU A 128 -4.33 -3.42 2.58
CA GLU A 128 -4.33 -4.82 2.21
C GLU A 128 -4.17 -4.96 0.70
N ALA A 129 -3.38 -5.94 0.28
CA ALA A 129 -3.25 -6.30 -1.13
C ALA A 129 -3.03 -7.80 -1.27
N SER A 130 -3.60 -8.37 -2.33
CA SER A 130 -3.45 -9.77 -2.69
C SER A 130 -3.03 -9.90 -4.15
N PHE A 131 -2.17 -10.87 -4.43
CA PHE A 131 -1.73 -11.18 -5.79
C PHE A 131 -1.59 -12.68 -5.98
N THR A 132 -2.03 -13.16 -7.15
CA THR A 132 -1.95 -14.56 -7.55
C THR A 132 -0.98 -14.72 -8.71
N SER A 133 -0.07 -15.68 -8.60
CA SER A 133 0.90 -16.02 -9.64
C SER A 133 0.75 -17.49 -10.06
N PRO A 134 0.73 -17.79 -11.37
CA PRO A 134 0.67 -19.17 -11.84
C PRO A 134 2.00 -19.87 -11.55
N ILE A 135 1.88 -21.16 -11.19
CA ILE A 135 3.00 -22.07 -10.96
C ILE A 135 3.25 -22.81 -12.26
N ASP A 136 4.53 -23.05 -12.60
CA ASP A 136 4.87 -23.84 -13.78
C ASP A 136 4.32 -25.28 -13.63
N ALA A 137 3.46 -25.68 -14.56
CA ALA A 137 2.85 -27.01 -14.60
C ALA A 137 3.86 -28.13 -14.86
N TYR A 138 5.02 -27.81 -15.45
CA TYR A 138 6.07 -28.77 -15.83
C TYR A 138 7.30 -28.74 -14.91
N ARG A 139 7.19 -28.09 -13.73
CA ARG A 139 8.30 -28.07 -12.77
C ARG A 139 8.72 -29.47 -12.35
N GLU A 140 10.02 -29.70 -12.24
CA GLU A 140 10.57 -30.89 -11.58
C GLU A 140 10.31 -30.82 -10.06
N ARG A 141 9.86 -31.93 -9.49
CA ARG A 141 9.61 -32.10 -8.04
C ARG A 141 10.78 -32.79 -7.36
#